data_c014267bc786d8863b0e932334fff838
#
_entry.id   c014267bc786d8863b0e932334fff838
#
_cell.length_a   1.000
_cell.length_b   1.000
_cell.length_c   1.000
_cell.angle_alpha   90.00
_cell.angle_beta   90.00
_cell.angle_gamma   90.00
#
_symmetry.space_group_name_H-M   'P 1'
#
loop_
_entity.id
_entity.type
_entity.pdbx_description
1 polymer ?
#
loop_
_entity_poly.entity_id
_entity_poly.type
_entity_poly.pdbx_seq_one_letter_code
_entity_poly.pdbx_strand_id
1 'polypeptide(L)'
;MTYVRSDEKEADAVERVLDRIEAYPFEIDLLLADRGFYNERILRRSRDIAATVVPVQKKGKRMKKKLDTHRSYMTTYRMYKDCKRELKFPLAVAVSYQAGDRGKSGEVVRGYVACDLADRTPKQVEQLYRKRSAIETSYRVFRQARVVTMTQDPIVRFGFVLVGFLLENLWLVLRWAVVARPRRGGRDLPEEFTFKTFSDWIRHALEEELERSWEIEMNGVGVPEAYALAAG
;
A
#
# COMPACT_ATOMS: atom_id res chain seq x y z
N MET A 1 -4.19 -6.78 -7.63
CA MET A 1 -2.80 -7.25 -7.47
C MET A 1 -2.29 -7.77 -8.80
N THR A 2 -1.01 -7.61 -9.10
CA THR A 2 -0.36 -8.16 -10.29
C THR A 2 1.07 -8.58 -9.95
N TYR A 3 1.65 -9.44 -10.75
CA TYR A 3 3.06 -9.85 -10.63
C TYR A 3 3.87 -9.28 -11.79
N VAL A 4 5.15 -9.02 -11.55
CA VAL A 4 6.10 -8.61 -12.60
C VAL A 4 6.56 -9.88 -13.31
N ARG A 5 6.43 -9.92 -14.63
CA ARG A 5 6.91 -11.04 -15.45
C ARG A 5 8.44 -10.96 -15.58
N SER A 6 9.09 -12.08 -15.81
CA SER A 6 10.56 -12.15 -15.88
C SER A 6 11.17 -11.30 -17.00
N ASP A 7 10.41 -11.06 -18.06
CA ASP A 7 10.78 -10.28 -19.23
C ASP A 7 10.23 -8.83 -19.24
N GLU A 8 9.48 -8.46 -18.17
CA GLU A 8 8.76 -7.20 -18.07
C GLU A 8 9.54 -6.18 -17.23
N LYS A 9 9.57 -4.92 -17.70
CA LYS A 9 10.09 -3.81 -16.89
C LYS A 9 9.07 -3.42 -15.83
N GLU A 10 9.56 -2.98 -14.68
CA GLU A 10 8.70 -2.50 -13.57
C GLU A 10 7.67 -1.45 -14.03
N ALA A 11 8.06 -0.55 -14.95
CA ALA A 11 7.16 0.46 -15.50
C ALA A 11 5.97 -0.15 -16.27
N ASP A 12 6.18 -1.23 -17.00
CA ASP A 12 5.13 -1.90 -17.78
C ASP A 12 4.15 -2.62 -16.85
N ALA A 13 4.65 -3.22 -15.77
CA ALA A 13 3.80 -3.80 -14.73
C ALA A 13 2.93 -2.74 -14.03
N VAL A 14 3.50 -1.56 -13.76
CA VAL A 14 2.77 -0.44 -13.15
C VAL A 14 1.68 0.08 -14.08
N GLU A 15 1.96 0.28 -15.37
CA GLU A 15 0.95 0.70 -16.34
C GLU A 15 -0.22 -0.29 -16.40
N ARG A 16 0.07 -1.58 -16.45
CA ARG A 16 -0.97 -2.62 -16.42
C ARG A 16 -1.82 -2.58 -15.13
N VAL A 17 -1.24 -2.17 -14.00
CA VAL A 17 -2.02 -1.94 -12.77
C VAL A 17 -2.90 -0.71 -12.92
N LEU A 18 -2.36 0.39 -13.46
CA LEU A 18 -3.10 1.62 -13.67
C LEU A 18 -4.26 1.43 -14.65
N ASP A 19 -4.05 0.67 -15.74
CA ASP A 19 -5.11 0.33 -16.70
C ASP A 19 -6.25 -0.46 -16.04
N ARG A 20 -5.91 -1.40 -15.14
CA ARG A 20 -6.92 -2.14 -14.38
C ARG A 20 -7.67 -1.25 -13.40
N ILE A 21 -6.97 -0.34 -12.73
CA ILE A 21 -7.56 0.60 -11.78
C ILE A 21 -8.56 1.51 -12.50
N GLU A 22 -8.23 2.01 -13.68
CA GLU A 22 -9.11 2.85 -14.49
C GLU A 22 -10.37 2.11 -14.97
N ALA A 23 -10.29 0.80 -15.16
CA ALA A 23 -11.42 -0.03 -15.56
C ALA A 23 -12.44 -0.29 -14.42
N TYR A 24 -12.13 0.05 -13.16
CA TYR A 24 -13.06 -0.12 -12.05
C TYR A 24 -14.12 1.00 -12.02
N PRO A 25 -15.35 0.69 -11.56
CA PRO A 25 -16.47 1.63 -11.54
C PRO A 25 -16.43 2.61 -10.36
N PHE A 26 -15.26 3.08 -9.96
CA PHE A 26 -15.10 4.09 -8.91
C PHE A 26 -14.05 5.11 -9.30
N GLU A 27 -14.29 6.35 -8.88
CA GLU A 27 -13.35 7.44 -9.07
C GLU A 27 -12.23 7.39 -8.04
N ILE A 28 -11.03 7.70 -8.49
CA ILE A 28 -9.84 7.79 -7.64
C ILE A 28 -9.48 9.25 -7.47
N ASP A 29 -9.65 9.77 -6.26
CA ASP A 29 -9.32 11.16 -5.94
C ASP A 29 -7.81 11.41 -5.90
N LEU A 30 -7.04 10.45 -5.40
CA LEU A 30 -5.64 10.66 -5.09
C LEU A 30 -4.81 9.38 -5.26
N LEU A 31 -3.72 9.50 -6.00
CA LEU A 31 -2.72 8.44 -6.19
C LEU A 31 -1.42 8.82 -5.48
N LEU A 32 -1.01 8.01 -4.53
CA LEU A 32 0.24 8.16 -3.80
C LEU A 32 1.21 7.04 -4.21
N ALA A 33 2.31 7.41 -4.85
CA ALA A 33 3.29 6.44 -5.29
C ALA A 33 4.66 6.67 -4.66
N ASP A 34 5.49 5.64 -4.58
CA ASP A 34 6.82 5.73 -4.01
C ASP A 34 7.81 6.42 -4.97
N ARG A 35 8.96 6.81 -4.44
CA ARG A 35 10.05 7.43 -5.22
C ARG A 35 10.52 6.56 -6.39
N GLY A 36 10.41 5.23 -6.29
CA GLY A 36 10.68 4.31 -7.40
C GLY A 36 9.86 4.62 -8.66
N PHE A 37 8.64 5.12 -8.47
CA PHE A 37 7.73 5.48 -9.55
C PHE A 37 7.97 6.89 -10.13
N TYR A 38 9.03 7.60 -9.72
CA TYR A 38 9.44 8.86 -10.32
C TYR A 38 10.03 8.65 -11.72
N ASN A 39 9.16 8.32 -12.65
CA ASN A 39 9.46 8.04 -14.06
C ASN A 39 8.47 8.81 -14.95
N GLU A 40 8.94 9.37 -16.06
CA GLU A 40 8.12 10.20 -16.96
C GLU A 40 6.87 9.47 -17.46
N ARG A 41 7.02 8.21 -17.86
CA ARG A 41 5.94 7.39 -18.40
C ARG A 41 4.85 7.13 -17.34
N ILE A 42 5.28 6.75 -16.15
CA ILE A 42 4.37 6.49 -15.00
C ILE A 42 3.68 7.79 -14.57
N LEU A 43 4.42 8.89 -14.44
CA LEU A 43 3.86 10.19 -14.03
C LEU A 43 2.83 10.72 -15.03
N ARG A 44 3.06 10.52 -16.33
CA ARG A 44 2.12 10.91 -17.37
C ARG A 44 0.82 10.11 -17.24
N ARG A 45 0.94 8.79 -17.12
CA ARG A 45 -0.21 7.89 -16.98
C ARG A 45 -0.99 8.12 -15.68
N SER A 46 -0.28 8.28 -14.56
CA SER A 46 -0.92 8.53 -13.25
C SER A 46 -1.73 9.81 -13.22
N ARG A 47 -1.22 10.87 -13.86
CA ARG A 47 -1.91 12.17 -13.94
C ARG A 47 -3.22 12.10 -14.72
N ASP A 48 -3.31 11.21 -15.70
CA ASP A 48 -4.53 11.05 -16.50
C ASP A 48 -5.65 10.34 -15.71
N ILE A 49 -5.30 9.67 -14.59
CA ILE A 49 -6.24 8.90 -13.75
C ILE A 49 -6.70 9.70 -12.52
N ALA A 50 -5.77 10.35 -11.81
CA ALA A 50 -6.08 10.99 -10.53
C ALA A 50 -5.06 12.08 -10.17
N ALA A 51 -5.42 12.93 -9.21
CA ALA A 51 -4.44 13.77 -8.55
C ALA A 51 -3.29 12.93 -8.00
N THR A 52 -2.03 13.31 -8.30
CA THR A 52 -0.89 12.42 -8.07
C THR A 52 0.19 13.06 -7.24
N VAL A 53 0.66 12.34 -6.21
CA VAL A 53 1.82 12.72 -5.40
C VAL A 53 2.89 11.65 -5.45
N VAL A 54 4.09 12.03 -5.94
CA VAL A 54 5.27 11.16 -6.02
C VAL A 54 6.50 11.92 -5.53
N PRO A 55 7.30 11.39 -4.59
CA PRO A 55 8.55 12.03 -4.20
C PRO A 55 9.54 12.08 -5.35
N VAL A 56 10.16 13.23 -5.55
CA VAL A 56 11.16 13.37 -6.61
C VAL A 56 12.49 12.74 -6.21
N GLN A 57 13.23 12.26 -7.22
CA GLN A 57 14.61 11.87 -7.02
C GLN A 57 15.52 13.11 -7.04
N LYS A 58 16.39 13.26 -6.02
CA LYS A 58 17.37 14.35 -5.94
C LYS A 58 18.51 14.16 -6.96
N LYS A 59 18.18 13.93 -8.23
CA LYS A 59 19.15 13.71 -9.31
C LYS A 59 19.22 14.92 -10.26
N GLY A 60 20.42 15.19 -10.76
CA GLY A 60 20.68 16.28 -11.70
C GLY A 60 20.78 17.67 -11.08
N LYS A 61 21.60 18.53 -11.70
CA LYS A 61 21.89 19.89 -11.21
C LYS A 61 20.64 20.75 -11.03
N ARG A 62 19.67 20.68 -11.95
CA ARG A 62 18.44 21.48 -11.92
C ARG A 62 17.53 21.11 -10.74
N MET A 63 17.35 19.82 -10.47
CA MET A 63 16.54 19.36 -9.32
C MET A 63 17.23 19.69 -7.99
N LYS A 64 18.54 19.46 -7.90
CA LYS A 64 19.32 19.84 -6.71
C LYS A 64 19.18 21.33 -6.40
N LYS A 65 19.30 22.22 -7.41
CA LYS A 65 19.12 23.67 -7.23
C LYS A 65 17.73 24.04 -6.74
N LYS A 66 16.67 23.32 -7.17
CA LYS A 66 15.30 23.54 -6.68
C LYS A 66 15.11 23.09 -5.23
N LEU A 67 15.85 22.08 -4.80
CA LEU A 67 15.78 21.54 -3.43
C LEU A 67 16.81 22.19 -2.48
N ASP A 68 17.64 23.08 -2.99
CA ASP A 68 18.58 23.87 -2.21
C ASP A 68 17.88 25.14 -1.70
N THR A 69 17.11 24.98 -0.62
CA THR A 69 16.24 26.04 -0.09
C THR A 69 15.93 25.81 1.38
N HIS A 70 15.66 26.87 2.11
CA HIS A 70 15.20 26.88 3.50
C HIS A 70 13.70 27.21 3.62
N ARG A 71 12.99 27.36 2.48
CA ARG A 71 11.58 27.73 2.46
C ARG A 71 10.76 26.74 1.64
N SER A 72 9.57 26.45 2.13
CA SER A 72 8.61 25.65 1.38
C SER A 72 7.97 26.50 0.29
N TYR A 73 7.86 25.99 -0.93
CA TYR A 73 7.24 26.70 -2.05
C TYR A 73 6.72 25.75 -3.12
N MET A 74 5.76 26.25 -3.92
CA MET A 74 5.30 25.57 -5.13
C MET A 74 6.03 26.15 -6.36
N THR A 75 6.39 25.30 -7.30
CA THR A 75 7.02 25.70 -8.56
C THR A 75 6.67 24.71 -9.66
N THR A 76 7.14 24.98 -10.86
CA THR A 76 7.04 24.03 -11.97
C THR A 76 8.40 23.44 -12.27
N TYR A 77 8.42 22.13 -12.55
CA TYR A 77 9.61 21.43 -13.02
C TYR A 77 9.37 20.85 -14.43
N ARG A 78 10.41 20.83 -15.24
CA ARG A 78 10.43 20.19 -16.55
C ARG A 78 11.42 19.05 -16.53
N MET A 79 10.93 17.83 -16.53
CA MET A 79 11.71 16.62 -16.71
C MET A 79 12.06 16.49 -18.20
N TYR A 80 13.27 16.06 -18.54
CA TYR A 80 13.75 15.93 -19.92
C TYR A 80 13.51 17.17 -20.79
N LYS A 81 13.81 18.35 -20.22
CA LYS A 81 13.66 19.65 -20.91
C LYS A 81 14.32 19.61 -22.29
N ASP A 82 13.63 20.17 -23.29
CA ASP A 82 14.07 20.27 -24.67
C ASP A 82 14.20 18.91 -25.40
N CYS A 83 13.55 17.86 -24.91
CA CYS A 83 13.48 16.54 -25.53
C CYS A 83 12.05 16.17 -25.89
N LYS A 84 11.84 15.24 -26.85
CA LYS A 84 10.50 14.71 -27.21
C LYS A 84 9.73 14.13 -26.01
N ARG A 85 10.44 13.72 -24.94
CA ARG A 85 9.88 13.17 -23.72
C ARG A 85 9.69 14.21 -22.62
N GLU A 86 9.72 15.50 -22.94
CA GLU A 86 9.54 16.55 -21.94
C GLU A 86 8.21 16.38 -21.19
N LEU A 87 8.28 16.37 -19.87
CA LEU A 87 7.13 16.37 -18.97
C LEU A 87 7.22 17.56 -18.03
N LYS A 88 6.21 18.42 -18.06
CA LYS A 88 6.03 19.56 -17.18
C LYS A 88 5.05 19.18 -16.08
N PHE A 89 5.41 19.44 -14.83
CA PHE A 89 4.53 19.17 -13.67
C PHE A 89 4.75 20.15 -12.54
N PRO A 90 3.73 20.38 -11.67
CA PRO A 90 3.87 21.12 -10.44
C PRO A 90 4.79 20.38 -9.47
N LEU A 91 5.75 21.11 -8.90
CA LEU A 91 6.70 20.62 -7.90
C LEU A 91 6.44 21.31 -6.57
N ALA A 92 6.01 20.56 -5.58
CA ALA A 92 5.92 21.00 -4.20
C ALA A 92 7.28 20.76 -3.50
N VAL A 93 7.89 21.82 -3.01
CA VAL A 93 9.12 21.72 -2.18
C VAL A 93 8.70 22.01 -0.75
N ALA A 94 8.79 21.01 0.11
CA ALA A 94 8.46 21.10 1.52
C ALA A 94 9.73 21.05 2.36
N VAL A 95 9.84 21.98 3.29
CA VAL A 95 10.90 22.03 4.31
C VAL A 95 10.26 21.65 5.63
N SER A 96 10.82 20.63 6.26
CA SER A 96 10.43 20.14 7.58
C SER A 96 11.65 19.96 8.45
N TYR A 97 11.47 19.82 9.76
CA TYR A 97 12.55 19.61 10.70
C TYR A 97 12.48 18.21 11.30
N GLN A 98 13.63 17.61 11.59
CA GLN A 98 13.67 16.40 12.40
C GLN A 98 13.15 16.69 13.81
N ALA A 99 12.48 15.71 14.41
CA ALA A 99 11.98 15.85 15.77
C ALA A 99 13.15 16.12 16.74
N GLY A 100 13.04 17.22 17.50
CA GLY A 100 14.04 17.63 18.47
C GLY A 100 15.14 18.56 17.94
N ASP A 101 15.31 18.71 16.63
CA ASP A 101 16.30 19.60 16.03
C ASP A 101 15.62 20.65 15.14
N ARG A 102 15.66 21.91 15.59
CA ARG A 102 15.12 23.08 14.88
C ARG A 102 16.19 23.91 14.16
N GLY A 103 17.46 23.51 14.25
CA GLY A 103 18.57 24.18 13.59
C GLY A 103 18.67 23.83 12.10
N LYS A 104 19.61 24.50 11.39
CA LYS A 104 19.87 24.20 9.97
C LYS A 104 20.27 22.74 9.71
N SER A 105 20.94 22.11 10.68
CA SER A 105 21.32 20.70 10.64
C SER A 105 20.12 19.75 10.65
N GLY A 106 19.01 20.15 11.27
CA GLY A 106 17.76 19.38 11.32
C GLY A 106 16.84 19.61 10.15
N GLU A 107 17.14 20.52 9.23
CA GLU A 107 16.29 20.78 8.07
C GLU A 107 16.27 19.61 7.09
N VAL A 108 15.08 19.16 6.75
CA VAL A 108 14.85 18.12 5.75
C VAL A 108 14.02 18.68 4.61
N VAL A 109 14.66 18.84 3.45
CA VAL A 109 14.00 19.32 2.24
C VAL A 109 13.55 18.14 1.38
N ARG A 110 12.24 18.09 1.09
CA ARG A 110 11.61 17.08 0.24
C ARG A 110 10.89 17.73 -0.93
N GLY A 111 11.01 17.14 -2.10
CA GLY A 111 10.27 17.54 -3.28
C GLY A 111 9.25 16.49 -3.66
N TYR A 112 8.08 16.93 -4.11
CA TYR A 112 6.99 16.08 -4.57
C TYR A 112 6.46 16.56 -5.90
N VAL A 113 6.25 15.66 -6.84
CA VAL A 113 5.30 15.88 -7.94
C VAL A 113 3.92 16.07 -7.31
N ALA A 114 3.17 17.09 -7.72
CA ALA A 114 1.87 17.44 -7.13
C ALA A 114 0.86 17.77 -8.24
N CYS A 115 0.58 16.80 -9.12
CA CYS A 115 -0.36 16.98 -10.22
C CYS A 115 -1.78 17.11 -9.67
N ASP A 116 -2.53 18.07 -10.24
CA ASP A 116 -3.92 18.42 -9.89
C ASP A 116 -4.13 18.80 -8.40
N LEU A 117 -3.07 19.34 -7.79
CA LEU A 117 -3.05 19.82 -6.39
C LEU A 117 -2.53 21.27 -6.33
N ALA A 118 -2.89 22.09 -7.32
CA ALA A 118 -2.41 23.48 -7.41
C ALA A 118 -2.93 24.39 -6.28
N ASP A 119 -4.06 24.04 -5.67
CA ASP A 119 -4.69 24.70 -4.53
C ASP A 119 -4.02 24.35 -3.18
N ARG A 120 -3.16 23.35 -3.15
CA ARG A 120 -2.52 22.85 -1.94
C ARG A 120 -1.17 23.51 -1.69
N THR A 121 -0.90 23.77 -0.42
CA THR A 121 0.44 24.21 0.01
C THR A 121 1.43 23.02 0.02
N PRO A 122 2.74 23.27 -0.09
CA PRO A 122 3.74 22.19 -0.02
C PRO A 122 3.65 21.32 1.22
N LYS A 123 3.30 21.91 2.37
CA LYS A 123 3.10 21.15 3.62
C LYS A 123 1.87 20.24 3.55
N GLN A 124 0.79 20.70 2.93
CA GLN A 124 -0.40 19.86 2.72
C GLN A 124 -0.09 18.70 1.77
N VAL A 125 0.68 18.91 0.70
CA VAL A 125 1.14 17.84 -0.19
C VAL A 125 2.01 16.83 0.58
N GLU A 126 2.92 17.28 1.42
CA GLU A 126 3.71 16.38 2.28
C GLU A 126 2.81 15.59 3.25
N GLN A 127 1.81 16.21 3.85
CA GLN A 127 0.85 15.56 4.73
C GLN A 127 0.01 14.50 4.00
N LEU A 128 -0.44 14.80 2.76
CA LEU A 128 -1.10 13.81 1.91
C LEU A 128 -0.18 12.62 1.64
N TYR A 129 1.07 12.88 1.29
CA TYR A 129 2.03 11.80 1.03
C TYR A 129 2.30 10.94 2.27
N ARG A 130 2.29 11.51 3.47
CA ARG A 130 2.47 10.75 4.72
C ARG A 130 1.39 9.68 4.93
N LYS A 131 0.19 9.85 4.36
CA LYS A 131 -0.87 8.81 4.40
C LYS A 131 -0.40 7.49 3.75
N ARG A 132 0.60 7.53 2.84
CA ARG A 132 1.21 6.34 2.26
C ARG A 132 1.82 5.40 3.31
N SER A 133 2.24 5.91 4.46
CA SER A 133 2.79 5.07 5.54
C SER A 133 1.81 4.01 6.04
N ALA A 134 0.51 4.19 5.81
CA ALA A 134 -0.49 3.16 6.09
C ALA A 134 -0.22 1.86 5.31
N ILE A 135 0.30 1.96 4.07
CA ILE A 135 0.68 0.79 3.26
C ILE A 135 1.80 -0.01 3.94
N GLU A 136 2.78 0.67 4.54
CA GLU A 136 3.89 -0.01 5.24
C GLU A 136 3.39 -0.75 6.49
N THR A 137 2.40 -0.17 7.17
CA THR A 137 1.72 -0.80 8.30
C THR A 137 0.92 -2.01 7.84
N SER A 138 0.15 -1.88 6.75
CA SER A 138 -0.59 -2.98 6.13
C SER A 138 0.34 -4.13 5.74
N TYR A 139 1.44 -3.89 5.06
CA TYR A 139 2.42 -4.93 4.74
C TYR A 139 3.03 -5.61 5.97
N ARG A 140 3.21 -4.88 7.07
CA ARG A 140 3.70 -5.47 8.33
C ARG A 140 2.67 -6.41 8.95
N VAL A 141 1.39 -6.05 8.91
CA VAL A 141 0.29 -6.91 9.35
C VAL A 141 0.17 -8.12 8.42
N PHE A 142 0.16 -7.90 7.11
CA PHE A 142 0.11 -8.95 6.10
C PHE A 142 1.22 -10.01 6.28
N ARG A 143 2.43 -9.60 6.68
CA ARG A 143 3.51 -10.57 6.97
C ARG A 143 3.15 -11.57 8.07
N GLN A 144 2.27 -11.21 9.00
CA GLN A 144 1.77 -12.12 10.04
C GLN A 144 0.73 -13.12 9.50
N ALA A 145 -0.02 -12.71 8.45
CA ALA A 145 -0.99 -13.56 7.76
C ALA A 145 -0.35 -14.43 6.67
N ARG A 146 0.91 -14.18 6.33
CA ARG A 146 1.57 -14.85 5.22
C ARG A 146 1.80 -16.32 5.52
N VAL A 147 1.20 -17.19 4.74
CA VAL A 147 1.46 -18.63 4.77
C VAL A 147 2.89 -18.91 4.29
N VAL A 148 3.65 -19.67 5.09
CA VAL A 148 4.94 -20.20 4.68
C VAL A 148 4.68 -21.52 3.94
N THR A 149 5.04 -21.59 2.67
CA THR A 149 4.80 -22.76 1.83
C THR A 149 6.03 -23.11 1.02
N MET A 150 6.27 -24.40 0.81
CA MET A 150 7.32 -24.92 -0.05
C MET A 150 6.89 -25.05 -1.51
N THR A 151 5.60 -24.86 -1.83
CA THR A 151 5.15 -24.96 -3.22
C THR A 151 5.89 -23.96 -4.12
N GLN A 152 6.27 -24.39 -5.30
CA GLN A 152 6.85 -23.54 -6.34
C GLN A 152 5.78 -23.01 -7.30
N ASP A 153 4.55 -23.51 -7.21
CA ASP A 153 3.45 -23.08 -8.06
C ASP A 153 3.07 -21.60 -7.76
N PRO A 154 3.23 -20.69 -8.73
CA PRO A 154 2.93 -19.29 -8.55
C PRO A 154 1.44 -19.01 -8.33
N ILE A 155 0.54 -19.85 -8.84
CA ILE A 155 -0.91 -19.70 -8.68
C ILE A 155 -1.29 -20.00 -7.23
N VAL A 156 -0.76 -21.09 -6.68
CA VAL A 156 -0.99 -21.46 -5.27
C VAL A 156 -0.43 -20.41 -4.33
N ARG A 157 0.80 -19.94 -4.58
CA ARG A 157 1.40 -18.84 -3.82
C ARG A 157 0.57 -17.56 -3.86
N PHE A 158 0.04 -17.24 -5.03
CA PHE A 158 -0.83 -16.09 -5.21
C PHE A 158 -2.15 -16.26 -4.44
N GLY A 159 -2.73 -17.46 -4.44
CA GLY A 159 -3.91 -17.79 -3.64
C GLY A 159 -3.68 -17.53 -2.14
N PHE A 160 -2.55 -17.98 -1.57
CA PHE A 160 -2.21 -17.71 -0.17
C PHE A 160 -2.05 -16.22 0.13
N VAL A 161 -1.48 -15.46 -0.81
CA VAL A 161 -1.37 -14.00 -0.67
C VAL A 161 -2.75 -13.36 -0.64
N LEU A 162 -3.67 -13.79 -1.49
CA LEU A 162 -5.05 -13.29 -1.50
C LEU A 162 -5.78 -13.59 -0.19
N VAL A 163 -5.66 -14.82 0.33
CA VAL A 163 -6.24 -15.19 1.63
C VAL A 163 -5.66 -14.31 2.76
N GLY A 164 -4.35 -14.07 2.76
CA GLY A 164 -3.73 -13.17 3.74
C GLY A 164 -4.32 -11.75 3.70
N PHE A 165 -4.54 -11.19 2.52
CA PHE A 165 -5.20 -9.87 2.40
C PHE A 165 -6.68 -9.90 2.78
N LEU A 166 -7.40 -10.98 2.50
CA LEU A 166 -8.78 -11.12 2.96
C LEU A 166 -8.87 -11.13 4.48
N LEU A 167 -7.99 -11.86 5.15
CA LEU A 167 -7.93 -11.90 6.61
C LEU A 167 -7.57 -10.52 7.20
N GLU A 168 -6.61 -9.81 6.60
CA GLU A 168 -6.26 -8.45 7.03
C GLU A 168 -7.46 -7.50 6.88
N ASN A 169 -8.14 -7.52 5.74
CA ASN A 169 -9.31 -6.69 5.51
C ASN A 169 -10.45 -7.02 6.47
N LEU A 170 -10.71 -8.30 6.73
CA LEU A 170 -11.72 -8.74 7.68
C LEU A 170 -11.39 -8.25 9.11
N TRP A 171 -10.13 -8.37 9.53
CA TRP A 171 -9.68 -7.83 10.81
C TRP A 171 -9.88 -6.32 10.90
N LEU A 172 -9.55 -5.56 9.84
CA LEU A 172 -9.75 -4.12 9.80
C LEU A 172 -11.23 -3.75 9.92
N VAL A 173 -12.11 -4.45 9.19
CA VAL A 173 -13.56 -4.23 9.26
C VAL A 173 -14.08 -4.51 10.68
N LEU A 174 -13.74 -5.65 11.26
CA LEU A 174 -14.17 -6.00 12.63
C LEU A 174 -13.63 -5.00 13.64
N ARG A 175 -12.36 -4.63 13.54
CA ARG A 175 -11.74 -3.63 14.42
C ARG A 175 -12.47 -2.28 14.35
N TRP A 176 -12.88 -1.85 13.17
CA TRP A 176 -13.55 -0.56 12.97
C TRP A 176 -15.05 -0.60 13.26
N ALA A 177 -15.74 -1.63 12.80
CA ALA A 177 -17.20 -1.69 12.86
C ALA A 177 -17.72 -2.23 14.20
N VAL A 178 -16.99 -3.19 14.80
CA VAL A 178 -17.47 -3.93 15.99
C VAL A 178 -16.72 -3.53 17.23
N VAL A 179 -15.38 -3.50 17.18
CA VAL A 179 -14.53 -3.37 18.39
C VAL A 179 -14.26 -1.91 18.74
N ALA A 180 -14.23 -1.02 17.76
CA ALA A 180 -13.93 0.39 17.97
C ALA A 180 -15.00 1.10 18.78
N ARG A 181 -14.60 1.82 19.82
CA ARG A 181 -15.49 2.62 20.66
C ARG A 181 -15.61 4.05 20.14
N PRO A 182 -16.82 4.65 20.10
CA PRO A 182 -16.97 6.05 19.75
C PRO A 182 -16.21 6.95 20.72
N ARG A 183 -15.44 7.90 20.19
CA ARG A 183 -14.72 8.91 20.98
C ARG A 183 -14.90 10.28 20.37
N ARG A 184 -14.85 11.33 21.19
CA ARG A 184 -14.86 12.73 20.68
C ARG A 184 -13.64 12.96 19.77
N GLY A 185 -13.92 13.18 18.49
CA GLY A 185 -12.88 13.37 17.46
C GLY A 185 -12.45 12.09 16.72
N GLY A 186 -13.18 10.98 16.86
CA GLY A 186 -12.90 9.73 16.15
C GLY A 186 -13.36 8.47 16.86
N ARG A 187 -12.65 7.39 16.63
CA ARG A 187 -12.88 6.09 17.30
C ARG A 187 -11.63 5.68 18.05
N ASP A 188 -11.82 5.17 19.26
CA ASP A 188 -10.77 4.52 20.02
C ASP A 188 -10.70 3.05 19.59
N LEU A 189 -9.50 2.64 19.16
CA LEU A 189 -9.25 1.27 18.69
C LEU A 189 -8.52 0.53 19.81
N PRO A 190 -9.14 -0.47 20.44
CA PRO A 190 -8.49 -1.24 21.49
C PRO A 190 -7.17 -1.84 21.02
N GLU A 191 -6.12 -1.63 21.79
CA GLU A 191 -4.77 -2.16 21.48
C GLU A 191 -4.74 -3.69 21.59
N GLU A 192 -5.62 -4.26 22.42
CA GLU A 192 -5.72 -5.70 22.67
C GLU A 192 -6.24 -6.50 21.46
N PHE A 193 -7.07 -5.89 20.60
CA PHE A 193 -7.55 -6.55 19.38
C PHE A 193 -6.52 -6.43 18.24
N THR A 194 -5.39 -7.08 18.44
CA THR A 194 -4.31 -7.16 17.45
C THR A 194 -4.68 -8.13 16.33
N PHE A 195 -3.96 -8.06 15.21
CA PHE A 195 -4.11 -9.04 14.13
C PHE A 195 -3.77 -10.46 14.59
N LYS A 196 -2.82 -10.62 15.50
CA LYS A 196 -2.48 -11.91 16.11
C LYS A 196 -3.66 -12.48 16.89
N THR A 197 -4.27 -11.66 17.78
CA THR A 197 -5.45 -12.08 18.57
C THR A 197 -6.61 -12.51 17.66
N PHE A 198 -6.83 -11.77 16.57
CA PHE A 198 -7.83 -12.12 15.56
C PHE A 198 -7.50 -13.45 14.85
N SER A 199 -6.24 -13.64 14.46
CA SER A 199 -5.80 -14.88 13.80
C SER A 199 -5.92 -16.09 14.72
N ASP A 200 -5.59 -15.94 15.98
CA ASP A 200 -5.74 -17.00 16.99
C ASP A 200 -7.23 -17.34 17.20
N TRP A 201 -8.10 -16.34 17.23
CA TRP A 201 -9.54 -16.55 17.32
C TRP A 201 -10.09 -17.30 16.08
N ILE A 202 -9.70 -16.90 14.85
CA ILE A 202 -10.11 -17.60 13.63
C ILE A 202 -9.62 -19.04 13.62
N ARG A 203 -8.39 -19.29 14.06
CA ARG A 203 -7.84 -20.64 14.15
C ARG A 203 -8.67 -21.53 15.07
N HIS A 204 -8.96 -21.07 16.28
CA HIS A 204 -9.80 -21.83 17.22
C HIS A 204 -11.20 -22.11 16.68
N ALA A 205 -11.84 -21.10 16.06
CA ALA A 205 -13.16 -21.29 15.46
C ALA A 205 -13.15 -22.33 14.33
N LEU A 206 -12.06 -22.39 13.53
CA LEU A 206 -11.91 -23.40 12.49
C LEU A 206 -11.60 -24.79 13.08
N GLU A 207 -10.79 -24.88 14.12
CA GLU A 207 -10.50 -26.13 14.83
C GLU A 207 -11.79 -26.72 15.42
N GLU A 208 -12.58 -25.93 16.12
CA GLU A 208 -13.88 -26.35 16.68
C GLU A 208 -14.86 -26.82 15.59
N GLU A 209 -14.92 -26.13 14.46
CA GLU A 209 -15.81 -26.50 13.37
C GLU A 209 -15.35 -27.76 12.64
N LEU A 210 -14.04 -27.94 12.45
CA LEU A 210 -13.47 -29.15 11.91
C LEU A 210 -13.72 -30.36 12.82
N GLU A 211 -13.48 -30.24 14.13
CA GLU A 211 -13.76 -31.31 15.11
C GLU A 211 -15.23 -31.69 15.08
N ARG A 212 -16.15 -30.71 15.06
CA ARG A 212 -17.57 -30.95 14.95
C ARG A 212 -17.95 -31.68 13.64
N SER A 213 -17.33 -31.31 12.53
CA SER A 213 -17.57 -31.95 11.24
C SER A 213 -17.10 -33.41 11.22
N TRP A 214 -15.93 -33.69 11.83
CA TRP A 214 -15.42 -35.05 11.98
C TRP A 214 -16.33 -35.93 12.86
N GLU A 215 -16.87 -35.38 13.96
CA GLU A 215 -17.79 -36.12 14.81
C GLU A 215 -19.10 -36.45 14.08
N ILE A 216 -19.60 -35.56 13.21
CA ILE A 216 -20.79 -35.82 12.40
C ILE A 216 -20.52 -36.93 11.36
N GLU A 217 -19.37 -36.90 10.69
CA GLU A 217 -18.99 -37.94 9.71
C GLU A 217 -18.77 -39.31 10.38
N MET A 218 -18.14 -39.33 11.53
CA MET A 218 -17.90 -40.57 12.27
C MET A 218 -19.20 -41.19 12.84
N ASN A 219 -20.20 -40.37 13.16
CA ASN A 219 -21.46 -40.84 13.72
C ASN A 219 -22.57 -41.07 12.68
N GLY A 220 -22.39 -40.60 11.44
CA GLY A 220 -23.48 -40.56 10.44
C GLY A 220 -23.31 -41.41 9.18
N VAL A 221 -22.11 -41.72 8.76
CA VAL A 221 -21.87 -42.49 7.51
C VAL A 221 -20.56 -43.23 7.64
N GLY A 222 -20.52 -44.53 7.29
CA GLY A 222 -19.28 -45.32 7.29
C GLY A 222 -18.16 -44.64 6.54
N VAL A 223 -17.00 -44.55 7.18
CA VAL A 223 -15.77 -43.97 6.66
C VAL A 223 -15.51 -44.52 5.26
N PRO A 224 -15.36 -43.73 4.20
CA PRO A 224 -14.95 -44.23 2.91
C PRO A 224 -13.59 -44.91 3.06
N GLU A 225 -13.44 -46.14 2.53
CA GLU A 225 -12.22 -46.97 2.64
C GLU A 225 -10.90 -46.24 2.28
N ALA A 226 -10.96 -45.17 1.55
CA ALA A 226 -9.81 -44.33 1.17
C ALA A 226 -9.07 -43.67 2.36
N TYR A 227 -9.70 -43.52 3.52
CA TYR A 227 -9.08 -42.88 4.70
C TYR A 227 -8.60 -43.89 5.75
N ALA A 228 -8.99 -45.13 5.64
CA ALA A 228 -8.54 -46.19 6.56
C ALA A 228 -7.07 -46.61 6.34
N LEU A 229 -6.47 -46.26 5.20
CA LEU A 229 -5.08 -46.62 4.83
C LEU A 229 -4.02 -45.59 5.28
N ALA A 230 -4.41 -44.46 5.82
CA ALA A 230 -3.45 -43.41 6.24
C ALA A 230 -3.16 -43.39 7.75
N ALA A 231 -3.76 -44.30 8.54
CA ALA A 231 -3.60 -44.37 9.99
C ALA A 231 -2.90 -45.68 10.45
N GLY A 232 -2.20 -46.39 9.56
CA GLY A 232 -1.41 -47.56 9.86
C GLY A 232 0.09 -47.33 9.69
#